data_620556945cf0835854074cc242e712cc
#
_entry.id   620556945cf0835854074cc242e712cc
#
_cell.length_a   1.000
_cell.length_b   1.000
_cell.length_c   1.000
_cell.angle_alpha   90.00
_cell.angle_beta   90.00
_cell.angle_gamma   90.00
#
_symmetry.space_group_name_H-M   'P 1'
#
loop_
_entity.id
_entity.type
_entity.pdbx_description
1 polymer ?
#
loop_
_entity_poly.entity_id
_entity_poly.type
_entity_poly.pdbx_seq_one_letter_code
_entity_poly.pdbx_strand_id
1 'polypeptide(L)'
;MSLKISKDKFFYDNFLKNPNKNLSRIKSLLSKLGNPESTLSNIIHIAGTNGKGSTLAFLKSCLIENNYSVNAYVSPHLETINERIIIKGSIIDDESLDQIIRECLIILGKQKISFFEFMTACAFELFKRNTSDWSNYRKIFIRDRVCSIISSTHTHFN
;
A
#
# COMPACT_ATOMS: atom_id res chain seq x y z
N MET A 1 26.00 -5.94 16.45
CA MET A 1 25.32 -4.77 17.06
C MET A 1 24.48 -4.10 15.96
N SER A 2 23.21 -4.45 15.85
CA SER A 2 22.30 -3.94 14.80
C SER A 2 21.86 -2.54 15.21
N LEU A 3 22.32 -1.52 14.51
CA LEU A 3 21.79 -0.16 14.60
C LEU A 3 20.32 -0.19 14.09
N LYS A 4 19.38 -0.30 15.00
CA LYS A 4 17.96 -0.02 14.74
C LYS A 4 17.82 1.49 14.47
N ILE A 5 18.23 1.92 13.29
CA ILE A 5 17.82 3.24 12.79
C ILE A 5 16.31 3.17 12.74
N SER A 6 15.61 4.09 13.41
CA SER A 6 14.14 4.08 13.34
C SER A 6 13.78 4.18 11.86
N LYS A 7 12.87 3.32 11.39
CA LYS A 7 12.43 3.28 10.00
C LYS A 7 12.01 4.68 9.52
N ASP A 8 11.36 5.43 10.39
CA ASP A 8 10.94 6.80 10.12
C ASP A 8 12.09 7.74 9.78
N LYS A 9 13.21 7.67 10.55
CA LYS A 9 14.39 8.49 10.29
C LYS A 9 15.03 8.13 8.95
N PHE A 10 15.13 6.83 8.63
CA PHE A 10 15.64 6.37 7.33
C PHE A 10 14.82 6.95 6.17
N PHE A 11 13.50 6.90 6.28
CA PHE A 11 12.59 7.42 5.24
C PHE A 11 12.66 8.94 5.15
N TYR A 12 12.75 9.64 6.29
CA TYR A 12 12.85 11.09 6.31
C TYR A 12 14.11 11.61 5.61
N ASP A 13 15.22 10.89 5.77
CA ASP A 13 16.52 11.31 5.23
C ASP A 13 16.69 10.93 3.75
N ASN A 14 16.08 9.85 3.28
CA ASN A 14 16.34 9.27 1.96
C ASN A 14 15.28 9.55 0.89
N PHE A 15 14.10 10.04 1.27
CA PHE A 15 13.01 10.27 0.33
C PHE A 15 12.71 11.74 0.10
N LEU A 16 12.12 12.04 -1.07
CA LEU A 16 11.72 13.41 -1.40
C LEU A 16 10.61 13.89 -0.43
N LYS A 17 10.83 15.07 0.15
CA LYS A 17 9.86 15.67 1.10
C LYS A 17 8.59 16.18 0.41
N ASN A 18 8.70 16.59 -0.86
CA ASN A 18 7.57 17.14 -1.61
C ASN A 18 7.03 16.12 -2.63
N PRO A 19 5.79 15.63 -2.45
CA PRO A 19 5.13 14.84 -3.47
C PRO A 19 4.89 15.74 -4.70
N ASN A 20 5.39 15.33 -5.84
CA ASN A 20 5.03 15.96 -7.09
C ASN A 20 3.62 15.48 -7.48
N LYS A 21 2.82 16.35 -8.10
CA LYS A 21 1.50 15.95 -8.65
C LYS A 21 1.62 14.97 -9.83
N ASN A 22 2.82 14.86 -10.40
CA ASN A 22 3.10 13.95 -11.52
C ASN A 22 3.32 12.50 -11.02
N LEU A 23 2.54 11.58 -11.52
CA LEU A 23 2.58 10.15 -11.19
C LEU A 23 3.72 9.37 -11.89
N SER A 24 4.55 10.02 -12.69
CA SER A 24 5.58 9.36 -13.51
C SER A 24 6.56 8.53 -12.67
N ARG A 25 6.93 9.02 -11.48
CA ARG A 25 7.90 8.35 -10.59
C ARG A 25 7.37 7.04 -10.05
N ILE A 26 6.14 7.06 -9.52
CA ILE A 26 5.54 5.84 -9.00
C ILE A 26 5.21 4.86 -10.14
N LYS A 27 4.72 5.34 -11.27
CA LYS A 27 4.47 4.50 -12.45
C LYS A 27 5.74 3.81 -12.94
N SER A 28 6.87 4.50 -12.95
CA SER A 28 8.17 3.91 -13.28
C SER A 28 8.57 2.80 -12.30
N LEU A 29 8.37 2.99 -10.99
CA LEU A 29 8.64 1.94 -10.01
C LEU A 29 7.68 0.76 -10.16
N LEU A 30 6.38 1.02 -10.31
CA LEU A 30 5.36 -0.02 -10.50
C LEU A 30 5.64 -0.86 -11.76
N SER A 31 6.04 -0.22 -12.86
CA SER A 31 6.45 -0.93 -14.08
C SER A 31 7.63 -1.89 -13.84
N LYS A 32 8.64 -1.46 -13.07
CA LYS A 32 9.78 -2.31 -12.69
C LYS A 32 9.37 -3.48 -11.78
N LEU A 33 8.31 -3.31 -10.97
CA LEU A 33 7.71 -4.34 -10.12
C LEU A 33 6.74 -5.26 -10.88
N GLY A 34 6.59 -5.07 -12.20
CA GLY A 34 5.66 -5.85 -13.03
C GLY A 34 4.19 -5.45 -12.84
N ASN A 35 3.93 -4.17 -12.63
CA ASN A 35 2.60 -3.55 -12.52
C ASN A 35 1.67 -4.26 -11.50
N PRO A 36 2.07 -4.38 -10.24
CA PRO A 36 1.29 -5.10 -9.23
C PRO A 36 -0.12 -4.51 -9.05
N GLU A 37 -0.32 -3.21 -9.30
CA GLU A 37 -1.61 -2.53 -9.23
C GLU A 37 -2.62 -3.09 -10.22
N SER A 38 -2.18 -3.63 -11.36
CA SER A 38 -3.08 -4.19 -12.39
C SER A 38 -3.73 -5.51 -11.96
N THR A 39 -3.17 -6.18 -10.95
CA THR A 39 -3.69 -7.44 -10.41
C THR A 39 -4.73 -7.24 -9.29
N LEU A 40 -4.92 -5.99 -8.84
CA LEU A 40 -5.82 -5.67 -7.75
C LEU A 40 -7.26 -5.59 -8.27
N SER A 41 -8.17 -6.26 -7.57
CA SER A 41 -9.61 -6.26 -7.87
C SER A 41 -10.41 -5.87 -6.63
N ASN A 42 -11.69 -5.49 -6.82
CA ASN A 42 -12.60 -5.13 -5.74
C ASN A 42 -12.05 -4.02 -4.82
N ILE A 43 -11.64 -2.90 -5.42
CA ILE A 43 -11.01 -1.81 -4.71
C ILE A 43 -12.09 -0.86 -4.17
N ILE A 44 -11.99 -0.53 -2.88
CA ILE A 44 -12.78 0.50 -2.24
C ILE A 44 -11.85 1.67 -1.89
N HIS A 45 -12.17 2.84 -2.39
CA HIS A 45 -11.45 4.07 -2.09
C HIS A 45 -12.23 4.90 -1.07
N ILE A 46 -11.59 5.18 0.08
CA ILE A 46 -12.14 6.06 1.12
C ILE A 46 -11.44 7.40 1.05
N ALA A 47 -12.19 8.45 0.74
CA ALA A 47 -11.70 9.83 0.70
C ALA A 47 -12.54 10.71 1.63
N GLY A 48 -11.94 11.78 2.12
CA GLY A 48 -12.61 12.75 3.01
C GLY A 48 -11.62 13.48 3.90
N THR A 49 -12.08 14.51 4.58
CA THR A 49 -11.26 15.26 5.56
C THR A 49 -11.23 14.55 6.91
N ASN A 50 -12.39 14.11 7.40
CA ASN A 50 -12.57 13.45 8.69
C ASN A 50 -13.23 12.07 8.54
N GLY A 51 -13.12 11.22 9.57
CA GLY A 51 -13.84 9.94 9.66
C GLY A 51 -13.30 8.80 8.81
N LYS A 52 -12.26 9.01 7.99
CA LYS A 52 -11.70 7.96 7.12
C LYS A 52 -11.28 6.70 7.87
N GLY A 53 -10.55 6.87 8.97
CA GLY A 53 -10.09 5.75 9.81
C GLY A 53 -11.25 4.96 10.42
N SER A 54 -12.27 5.66 10.92
CA SER A 54 -13.48 5.02 11.46
C SER A 54 -14.25 4.26 10.37
N THR A 55 -14.43 4.88 9.21
CA THR A 55 -15.07 4.23 8.04
C THR A 55 -14.32 2.96 7.64
N LEU A 56 -12.99 3.03 7.58
CA LEU A 56 -12.16 1.87 7.30
C LEU A 56 -12.35 0.77 8.34
N ALA A 57 -12.33 1.12 9.63
CA ALA A 57 -12.45 0.15 10.72
C ALA A 57 -13.81 -0.58 10.65
N PHE A 58 -14.92 0.16 10.50
CA PHE A 58 -16.25 -0.43 10.37
C PHE A 58 -16.36 -1.32 9.12
N LEU A 59 -15.91 -0.82 7.98
CA LEU A 59 -15.99 -1.58 6.73
C LEU A 59 -15.15 -2.86 6.80
N LYS A 60 -13.92 -2.76 7.34
CA LYS A 60 -13.06 -3.92 7.57
C LYS A 60 -13.74 -4.96 8.46
N SER A 61 -14.33 -4.55 9.58
CA SER A 61 -15.02 -5.46 10.49
C SER A 61 -16.21 -6.13 9.79
N CYS A 62 -17.06 -5.37 9.12
CA CYS A 62 -18.19 -5.93 8.38
C CYS A 62 -17.77 -6.95 7.32
N LEU A 63 -16.68 -6.68 6.60
CA LEU A 63 -16.18 -7.58 5.56
C LEU A 63 -15.58 -8.86 6.15
N ILE A 64 -14.81 -8.77 7.22
CA ILE A 64 -14.22 -9.92 7.90
C ILE A 64 -15.31 -10.82 8.49
N GLU A 65 -16.32 -10.26 9.13
CA GLU A 65 -17.47 -11.01 9.66
C GLU A 65 -18.25 -11.76 8.56
N ASN A 66 -18.22 -11.24 7.34
CA ASN A 66 -18.79 -11.93 6.17
C ASN A 66 -17.77 -12.81 5.42
N ASN A 67 -16.70 -13.22 6.08
CA ASN A 67 -15.66 -14.11 5.55
C ASN A 67 -14.91 -13.55 4.32
N TYR A 68 -14.78 -12.22 4.19
CA TYR A 68 -13.93 -11.61 3.18
C TYR A 68 -12.50 -11.42 3.71
N SER A 69 -11.52 -11.72 2.87
CA SER A 69 -10.14 -11.35 3.15
C SER A 69 -9.91 -9.89 2.77
N VAL A 70 -9.45 -9.09 3.71
CA VAL A 70 -9.29 -7.64 3.56
C VAL A 70 -7.82 -7.25 3.65
N ASN A 71 -7.31 -6.65 2.59
CA ASN A 71 -6.05 -5.92 2.63
C ASN A 71 -6.35 -4.42 2.61
N ALA A 72 -5.59 -3.62 3.35
CA ALA A 72 -5.79 -2.18 3.36
C ALA A 72 -4.46 -1.42 3.40
N TYR A 73 -4.44 -0.27 2.72
CA TYR A 73 -3.37 0.70 2.82
C TYR A 73 -3.91 2.00 3.39
N VAL A 74 -3.34 2.46 4.48
CA VAL A 74 -3.78 3.66 5.22
C VAL A 74 -2.65 4.69 5.35
N SER A 75 -3.02 5.95 5.49
CA SER A 75 -2.08 7.06 5.61
C SER A 75 -2.77 8.25 6.29
N PRO A 76 -2.08 8.91 7.23
CA PRO A 76 -0.81 8.55 7.84
C PRO A 76 -0.92 7.42 8.86
N HIS A 77 0.19 6.93 9.41
CA HIS A 77 0.24 6.13 10.63
C HIS A 77 0.21 7.03 11.87
N LEU A 78 -0.11 6.47 13.02
CA LEU A 78 -0.13 7.16 14.32
C LEU A 78 1.18 6.94 15.07
N GLU A 79 1.59 5.70 15.26
CA GLU A 79 2.76 5.32 16.05
C GLU A 79 3.82 4.63 15.20
N THR A 80 3.44 3.65 14.39
CA THR A 80 4.38 2.83 13.62
C THR A 80 4.01 2.77 12.14
N ILE A 81 5.02 2.70 11.31
CA ILE A 81 4.85 2.58 9.84
C ILE A 81 4.07 1.33 9.43
N ASN A 82 4.10 0.27 10.23
CA ASN A 82 3.39 -0.98 10.01
C ASN A 82 1.88 -0.79 9.90
N GLU A 83 1.32 0.17 10.67
CA GLU A 83 -0.11 0.51 10.63
C GLU A 83 -0.61 0.86 9.22
N ARG A 84 0.31 1.30 8.33
CA ARG A 84 -0.03 1.65 6.96
C ARG A 84 -0.47 0.46 6.11
N ILE A 85 -0.09 -0.75 6.48
CA ILE A 85 -0.31 -1.95 5.67
C ILE A 85 -1.02 -3.01 6.49
N ILE A 86 -2.20 -3.37 6.06
CA ILE A 86 -3.02 -4.42 6.63
C ILE A 86 -3.09 -5.56 5.61
N ILE A 87 -2.70 -6.76 6.01
CA ILE A 87 -2.74 -7.97 5.20
C ILE A 87 -3.69 -8.97 5.87
N LYS A 88 -4.69 -9.41 5.14
CA LYS A 88 -5.71 -10.38 5.61
C LYS A 88 -6.34 -9.97 6.96
N GLY A 89 -6.61 -8.67 7.11
CA GLY A 89 -7.23 -8.10 8.29
C GLY A 89 -6.28 -7.71 9.44
N SER A 90 -5.00 -8.09 9.40
CA SER A 90 -4.00 -7.82 10.43
C SER A 90 -2.93 -6.83 9.97
N ILE A 91 -2.41 -6.01 10.89
CA ILE A 91 -1.26 -5.14 10.62
C ILE A 91 -0.06 -6.03 10.27
N ILE A 92 0.70 -5.62 9.25
CA ILE A 92 1.90 -6.33 8.81
C ILE A 92 2.95 -6.39 9.93
N ASP A 93 3.61 -7.52 10.08
CA ASP A 93 4.74 -7.69 11.01
C ASP A 93 6.01 -6.98 10.50
N ASP A 94 6.98 -6.80 11.41
CA ASP A 94 8.23 -6.09 11.13
C ASP A 94 9.08 -6.80 10.08
N GLU A 95 9.14 -8.11 10.11
CA GLU A 95 9.97 -8.91 9.23
C GLU A 95 9.46 -8.82 7.77
N SER A 96 8.18 -9.03 7.57
CA SER A 96 7.52 -8.91 6.27
C SER A 96 7.63 -7.49 5.69
N LEU A 97 7.46 -6.47 6.56
CA LEU A 97 7.61 -5.08 6.14
C LEU A 97 9.05 -4.76 5.75
N ASP A 98 10.03 -5.19 6.53
CA ASP A 98 11.45 -4.97 6.23
C ASP A 98 11.89 -5.69 4.96
N GLN A 99 11.36 -6.87 4.72
CA GLN A 99 11.66 -7.63 3.52
C GLN A 99 11.18 -6.88 2.27
N ILE A 100 9.91 -6.48 2.22
CA ILE A 100 9.37 -5.79 1.05
C ILE A 100 10.04 -4.45 0.80
N ILE A 101 10.37 -3.71 1.87
CA ILE A 101 11.10 -2.45 1.77
C ILE A 101 12.46 -2.68 1.10
N ARG A 102 13.24 -3.66 1.56
CA ARG A 102 14.55 -4.00 0.98
C ARG A 102 14.44 -4.36 -0.50
N GLU A 103 13.50 -5.22 -0.84
CA GLU A 103 13.28 -5.65 -2.22
C GLU A 103 12.90 -4.48 -3.13
N CYS A 104 11.97 -3.65 -2.71
CA CYS A 104 11.55 -2.47 -3.47
C CYS A 104 12.67 -1.42 -3.58
N LEU A 105 13.53 -1.26 -2.56
CA LEU A 105 14.70 -0.36 -2.62
C LEU A 105 15.73 -0.84 -3.66
N ILE A 106 15.98 -2.14 -3.75
CA ILE A 106 16.87 -2.72 -4.77
C ILE A 106 16.34 -2.41 -6.17
N ILE A 107 15.05 -2.61 -6.40
CA ILE A 107 14.38 -2.35 -7.69
C ILE A 107 14.30 -0.85 -8.01
N LEU A 108 14.09 -0.01 -7.00
CA LEU A 108 14.08 1.44 -7.12
C LEU A 108 15.45 1.95 -7.62
N GLY A 109 16.55 1.41 -7.08
CA GLY A 109 17.91 1.81 -7.39
C GLY A 109 18.17 3.28 -7.08
N LYS A 110 18.70 4.03 -8.05
CA LYS A 110 19.03 5.47 -7.90
C LYS A 110 17.83 6.42 -8.14
N GLN A 111 16.65 5.89 -8.43
CA GLN A 111 15.47 6.71 -8.73
C GLN A 111 15.03 7.49 -7.49
N LYS A 112 14.80 8.80 -7.64
CA LYS A 112 14.25 9.64 -6.56
C LYS A 112 12.72 9.53 -6.54
N ILE A 113 12.15 9.25 -5.37
CA ILE A 113 10.71 9.06 -5.15
C ILE A 113 10.32 9.65 -3.79
N SER A 114 9.06 9.99 -3.57
CA SER A 114 8.60 10.38 -2.24
C SER A 114 8.30 9.14 -1.38
N PHE A 115 8.37 9.30 -0.07
CA PHE A 115 8.03 8.25 0.89
C PHE A 115 6.65 7.64 0.62
N PHE A 116 5.67 8.50 0.37
CA PHE A 116 4.30 8.06 0.10
C PHE A 116 4.19 7.21 -1.17
N GLU A 117 4.82 7.63 -2.27
CA GLU A 117 4.83 6.88 -3.54
C GLU A 117 5.52 5.52 -3.36
N PHE A 118 6.64 5.49 -2.64
CA PHE A 118 7.39 4.27 -2.35
C PHE A 118 6.57 3.28 -1.52
N MET A 119 6.02 3.72 -0.39
CA MET A 119 5.18 2.86 0.45
C MET A 119 3.92 2.37 -0.26
N THR A 120 3.38 3.17 -1.17
CA THR A 120 2.28 2.74 -2.03
C THR A 120 2.68 1.58 -2.94
N ALA A 121 3.85 1.66 -3.55
CA ALA A 121 4.36 0.57 -4.41
C ALA A 121 4.63 -0.70 -3.59
N CYS A 122 5.23 -0.57 -2.40
CA CYS A 122 5.41 -1.70 -1.47
C CYS A 122 4.06 -2.36 -1.09
N ALA A 123 3.04 -1.55 -0.79
CA ALA A 123 1.72 -2.07 -0.46
C ALA A 123 1.10 -2.84 -1.64
N PHE A 124 1.18 -2.33 -2.86
CA PHE A 124 0.65 -3.02 -4.03
C PHE A 124 1.37 -4.36 -4.29
N GLU A 125 2.68 -4.39 -4.17
CA GLU A 125 3.43 -5.62 -4.33
C GLU A 125 3.08 -6.65 -3.25
N LEU A 126 2.93 -6.23 -1.99
CA LEU A 126 2.45 -7.10 -0.91
C LEU A 126 1.05 -7.63 -1.19
N PHE A 127 0.15 -6.80 -1.68
CA PHE A 127 -1.22 -7.20 -1.98
C PHE A 127 -1.26 -8.22 -3.12
N LYS A 128 -0.44 -8.04 -4.16
CA LYS A 128 -0.26 -9.01 -5.22
C LYS A 128 0.21 -10.36 -4.69
N ARG A 129 1.24 -10.40 -3.84
CA ARG A 129 1.79 -11.64 -3.24
C ARG A 129 0.81 -12.33 -2.31
N ASN A 130 -0.06 -11.58 -1.65
CA ASN A 130 -1.07 -12.10 -0.74
C ASN A 130 -2.40 -12.37 -1.44
N THR A 131 -2.38 -12.64 -2.74
CA THR A 131 -3.49 -13.22 -3.46
C THR A 131 -3.56 -14.70 -3.12
N SER A 132 -4.65 -15.18 -2.48
CA SER A 132 -4.85 -16.61 -2.28
C SER A 132 -5.40 -17.23 -3.57
N ASP A 133 -4.71 -18.25 -4.10
CA ASP A 133 -5.09 -18.92 -5.36
C ASP A 133 -6.35 -19.79 -5.25
N TRP A 134 -6.83 -20.06 -4.04
CA TRP A 134 -7.90 -21.04 -3.82
C TRP A 134 -8.83 -20.70 -2.66
N SER A 135 -9.47 -19.57 -2.61
CA SER A 135 -10.58 -19.43 -1.67
C SER A 135 -11.69 -18.58 -2.26
N ASN A 136 -12.93 -18.94 -1.96
CA ASN A 136 -14.15 -18.17 -2.23
C ASN A 136 -14.17 -16.78 -1.58
N TYR A 137 -13.01 -16.27 -1.17
CA TYR A 137 -12.86 -14.99 -0.51
C TYR A 137 -12.66 -13.90 -1.55
N ARG A 138 -13.65 -13.04 -1.70
CA ARG A 138 -13.50 -11.80 -2.46
C ARG A 138 -12.50 -10.89 -1.72
N LYS A 139 -11.49 -10.41 -2.43
CA LYS A 139 -10.51 -9.47 -1.88
C LYS A 139 -11.04 -8.07 -2.03
N ILE A 140 -10.95 -7.30 -0.96
CA ILE A 140 -11.33 -5.91 -0.97
C ILE A 140 -10.14 -5.10 -0.49
N PHE A 141 -9.76 -4.10 -1.28
CA PHE A 141 -8.71 -3.15 -0.95
C PHE A 141 -9.34 -1.84 -0.55
N ILE A 142 -8.97 -1.34 0.61
CA ILE A 142 -9.45 -0.06 1.08
C ILE A 142 -8.30 0.92 1.12
N ARG A 143 -8.52 2.12 0.58
CA ARG A 143 -7.46 3.08 0.42
C ARG A 143 -7.86 4.52 0.64
N ASP A 144 -6.93 5.29 1.21
CA ASP A 144 -6.96 6.75 1.26
C ASP A 144 -6.01 7.35 0.17
N ARG A 145 -6.48 8.29 -0.64
CA ARG A 145 -5.72 9.21 -1.53
C ARG A 145 -5.00 8.72 -2.79
N VAL A 146 -5.19 7.52 -3.33
CA VAL A 146 -4.44 7.12 -4.55
C VAL A 146 -5.32 6.70 -5.73
N CYS A 147 -6.49 7.30 -5.83
CA CYS A 147 -7.45 7.04 -6.91
C CYS A 147 -6.84 7.17 -8.32
N SER A 148 -5.98 8.17 -8.53
CA SER A 148 -5.42 8.48 -9.85
C SER A 148 -4.45 7.43 -10.40
N ILE A 149 -3.82 6.61 -9.55
CA ILE A 149 -2.90 5.56 -10.01
C ILE A 149 -3.71 4.36 -10.52
N ILE A 150 -4.75 3.97 -9.78
CA ILE A 150 -5.58 2.82 -10.11
C ILE A 150 -6.54 3.12 -11.27
N SER A 151 -7.17 4.31 -11.27
CA SER A 151 -8.09 4.70 -12.36
C SER A 151 -7.41 4.82 -13.72
N SER A 152 -6.10 5.05 -13.75
CA SER A 152 -5.36 5.09 -15.01
C SER A 152 -5.03 3.69 -15.58
N THR A 153 -5.23 2.63 -14.81
CA THR A 153 -5.01 1.23 -15.23
C THR A 153 -6.31 0.46 -15.47
N HIS A 154 -7.44 0.96 -14.96
CA HIS A 154 -8.75 0.32 -15.10
C HIS A 154 -9.73 1.13 -15.97
N THR A 155 -9.30 1.63 -17.12
CA THR A 155 -10.19 2.31 -18.08
C THR A 155 -11.12 1.37 -18.87
N HIS A 156 -11.41 0.19 -18.35
CA HIS A 156 -12.39 -0.72 -18.94
C HIS A 156 -13.42 -1.17 -17.91
N PHE A 157 -14.33 -0.26 -17.57
CA PHE A 157 -15.66 -0.64 -17.11
C PHE A 157 -16.66 -0.16 -18.15
N ASN A 158 -17.12 -1.13 -18.97
CA ASN A 158 -18.39 -1.03 -19.67
C ASN A 158 -19.53 -1.31 -18.70
#